data_580a34800f8a128341ccb1bb1c238ffa
#
_entry.id   580a34800f8a128341ccb1bb1c238ffa
#
_cell.length_a   1.000
_cell.length_b   1.000
_cell.length_c   1.000
_cell.angle_alpha   90.00
_cell.angle_beta   90.00
_cell.angle_gamma   90.00
#
_symmetry.space_group_name_H-M   'P 1'
#
loop_
_entity.id
_entity.type
_entity.pdbx_description
1 polymer ?
#
loop_
_entity_poly.entity_id
_entity_poly.type
_entity_poly.pdbx_seq_one_letter_code
_entity_poly.pdbx_strand_id
1 'polypeptide(L)'
;MKARHQEEKKRNICKAKRHEEEQMLFRVFCCGKEVTFNLDVFKKRNKKIDTHHIHKYNKHKQKIKELMEIPRCLDTYVNDYQMHVFEVEWLTEEQISHFHSDFKVVANFFVQKRKNKDYIPDDPTEIRHVDEVLKLLQVMTGDRRYEKIFRKKKEGVHSMCDVAERLEQMGIAKGIEIGRSEGRTEGKIEGKIEGKILVYRNLCREGFDEKEARRLTELPEDVSLEQ
;
A
#
# COMPACT_ATOMS: atom_id res chain seq x y z
N MET A 1 26.24 -5.63 -53.17
CA MET A 1 25.99 -6.34 -51.90
C MET A 1 26.41 -5.56 -50.66
N LYS A 2 27.51 -4.82 -50.62
CA LYS A 2 27.99 -4.09 -49.43
C LYS A 2 27.06 -2.93 -48.96
N ALA A 3 26.39 -2.25 -49.91
CA ALA A 3 25.50 -1.13 -49.54
C ALA A 3 24.21 -1.56 -48.83
N ARG A 4 23.59 -2.69 -49.24
CA ARG A 4 22.38 -3.23 -48.56
C ARG A 4 22.67 -3.67 -47.11
N HIS A 5 23.84 -4.24 -46.87
CA HIS A 5 24.23 -4.70 -45.55
C HIS A 5 24.51 -3.54 -44.57
N GLN A 6 24.98 -2.41 -45.09
CA GLN A 6 25.15 -1.17 -44.28
C GLN A 6 23.83 -0.49 -43.94
N GLU A 7 22.86 -0.51 -44.88
CA GLU A 7 21.52 0.06 -44.59
C GLU A 7 20.74 -0.81 -43.60
N GLU A 8 20.87 -2.14 -43.68
CA GLU A 8 20.23 -3.06 -42.74
C GLU A 8 20.85 -2.94 -41.31
N LYS A 9 22.19 -2.80 -41.24
CA LYS A 9 22.85 -2.45 -39.97
C LYS A 9 22.39 -1.10 -39.40
N LYS A 10 22.25 -0.06 -40.21
CA LYS A 10 21.75 1.24 -39.78
C LYS A 10 20.28 1.15 -39.30
N ARG A 11 19.41 0.39 -39.98
CA ARG A 11 17.99 0.15 -39.55
C ARG A 11 17.93 -0.62 -38.24
N ASN A 12 18.81 -1.61 -38.05
CA ASN A 12 18.85 -2.40 -36.81
C ASN A 12 19.40 -1.60 -35.63
N ILE A 13 20.38 -0.72 -35.87
CA ILE A 13 20.91 0.22 -34.86
C ILE A 13 19.85 1.28 -34.50
N CYS A 14 19.08 1.79 -35.48
CA CYS A 14 17.98 2.71 -35.21
C CYS A 14 16.80 2.03 -34.50
N LYS A 15 16.52 0.74 -34.78
CA LYS A 15 15.52 -0.03 -34.04
C LYS A 15 15.97 -0.33 -32.61
N ALA A 16 17.25 -0.70 -32.42
CA ALA A 16 17.81 -0.94 -31.08
C ALA A 16 17.81 0.35 -30.24
N LYS A 17 18.26 1.50 -30.81
CA LYS A 17 18.22 2.80 -30.12
C LYS A 17 16.79 3.26 -29.77
N ARG A 18 15.80 2.94 -30.60
CA ARG A 18 14.41 3.31 -30.33
C ARG A 18 13.78 2.47 -29.21
N HIS A 19 14.36 1.31 -28.87
CA HIS A 19 13.89 0.44 -27.79
C HIS A 19 14.55 0.72 -26.42
N GLU A 20 15.63 1.49 -26.38
CA GLU A 20 16.35 1.83 -25.14
C GLU A 20 15.91 3.15 -24.49
N GLU A 21 15.10 3.98 -25.18
CA GLU A 21 14.89 5.37 -24.78
C GLU A 21 13.52 5.69 -24.13
N GLU A 22 12.60 4.72 -23.99
CA GLU A 22 11.30 4.98 -23.36
C GLU A 22 11.16 4.19 -22.05
N GLN A 23 11.55 4.81 -20.93
CA GLN A 23 11.17 4.32 -19.60
C GLN A 23 9.76 4.82 -19.25
N MET A 24 8.83 3.91 -19.03
CA MET A 24 7.49 4.25 -18.55
C MET A 24 7.45 4.25 -17.03
N LEU A 25 7.27 5.44 -16.46
CA LEU A 25 7.08 5.63 -15.03
C LEU A 25 5.59 5.86 -14.76
N PHE A 26 5.05 5.11 -13.82
CA PHE A 26 3.71 5.34 -13.30
C PHE A 26 3.80 6.12 -11.99
N ARG A 27 3.01 7.18 -11.91
CA ARG A 27 2.84 7.97 -10.71
C ARG A 27 1.45 7.72 -10.17
N VAL A 28 1.36 7.27 -8.94
CA VAL A 28 0.10 7.06 -8.24
C VAL A 28 0.11 7.88 -6.97
N PHE A 29 -0.92 8.70 -6.80
CA PHE A 29 -1.20 9.38 -5.57
C PHE A 29 -2.17 8.54 -4.75
N CYS A 30 -1.71 7.96 -3.66
CA CYS A 30 -2.56 7.25 -2.74
C CYS A 30 -2.30 7.72 -1.30
N CYS A 31 -3.33 8.14 -0.60
CA CYS A 31 -3.27 8.59 0.80
C CYS A 31 -2.26 9.72 1.04
N GLY A 32 -2.13 10.67 0.09
CA GLY A 32 -1.22 11.81 0.21
C GLY A 32 0.26 11.48 0.00
N LYS A 33 0.57 10.27 -0.45
CA LYS A 33 1.94 9.85 -0.82
C LYS A 33 2.00 9.60 -2.33
N GLU A 34 3.06 10.12 -2.93
CA GLU A 34 3.40 9.86 -4.31
C GLU A 34 4.27 8.59 -4.39
N VAL A 35 3.86 7.62 -5.20
CA VAL A 35 4.64 6.41 -5.48
C VAL A 35 4.90 6.36 -6.98
N THR A 36 6.17 6.37 -7.36
CA THR A 36 6.62 6.20 -8.74
C THR A 36 7.16 4.79 -8.93
N PHE A 37 6.76 4.10 -9.99
CA PHE A 37 7.31 2.78 -10.33
C PHE A 37 7.52 2.65 -11.84
N ASN A 38 8.51 1.82 -12.19
CA ASN A 38 8.90 1.58 -13.58
C ASN A 38 8.17 0.36 -14.12
N LEU A 39 7.36 0.56 -15.17
CA LEU A 39 6.58 -0.50 -15.80
C LEU A 39 7.44 -1.52 -16.55
N ASP A 40 8.65 -1.15 -16.99
CA ASP A 40 9.51 -2.05 -17.74
C ASP A 40 10.03 -3.22 -16.91
N VAL A 41 10.13 -3.02 -15.59
CA VAL A 41 10.41 -4.10 -14.63
C VAL A 41 9.25 -5.11 -14.60
N PHE A 42 8.02 -4.63 -14.75
CA PHE A 42 6.81 -5.46 -14.80
C PHE A 42 6.64 -6.15 -16.15
N LYS A 43 6.96 -5.47 -17.28
CA LYS A 43 6.92 -6.05 -18.63
C LYS A 43 7.85 -7.24 -18.82
N LYS A 44 9.06 -7.22 -18.22
CA LYS A 44 10.00 -8.35 -18.32
C LYS A 44 9.48 -9.63 -17.70
N ARG A 45 8.55 -9.55 -16.73
CA ARG A 45 7.92 -10.73 -16.10
C ARG A 45 6.56 -11.09 -16.71
N ASN A 46 5.81 -10.13 -17.24
CA ASN A 46 4.46 -10.32 -17.79
C ASN A 46 4.40 -9.83 -19.24
N LYS A 47 4.55 -10.74 -20.21
CA LYS A 47 4.52 -10.45 -21.66
C LYS A 47 3.17 -9.93 -22.21
N LYS A 48 2.16 -9.66 -21.37
CA LYS A 48 0.79 -9.32 -21.77
C LYS A 48 0.23 -8.00 -21.20
N ILE A 49 1.06 -7.09 -20.68
CA ILE A 49 0.54 -5.76 -20.35
C ILE A 49 0.43 -4.98 -21.66
N ASP A 50 -0.81 -4.63 -22.00
CA ASP A 50 -1.14 -3.93 -23.25
C ASP A 50 -0.78 -2.45 -23.14
N THR A 51 0.51 -2.17 -23.33
CA THR A 51 1.06 -0.80 -23.22
C THR A 51 0.68 0.10 -24.39
N HIS A 52 0.22 -0.49 -25.50
CA HIS A 52 -0.15 0.28 -26.70
C HIS A 52 -1.34 1.23 -26.42
N HIS A 53 -2.29 0.82 -25.62
CA HIS A 53 -3.43 1.64 -25.24
C HIS A 53 -3.08 2.73 -24.21
N ILE A 54 -2.10 2.50 -23.35
CA ILE A 54 -1.65 3.46 -22.34
C ILE A 54 -1.06 4.72 -22.98
N HIS A 55 -0.29 4.60 -24.06
CA HIS A 55 0.28 5.75 -24.77
C HIS A 55 -0.74 6.77 -25.26
N LYS A 56 -1.97 6.36 -25.57
CA LYS A 56 -3.04 7.22 -26.05
C LYS A 56 -3.53 8.22 -24.98
N TYR A 57 -3.34 7.89 -23.70
CA TYR A 57 -3.91 8.62 -22.55
C TYR A 57 -2.86 9.38 -21.73
N ASN A 58 -1.64 9.50 -22.24
CA ASN A 58 -0.56 10.20 -21.58
C ASN A 58 -0.88 11.70 -21.42
N LYS A 59 -1.10 12.14 -20.18
CA LYS A 59 -1.38 13.54 -19.86
C LYS A 59 -0.12 14.40 -19.79
N HIS A 60 1.02 13.84 -19.37
CA HIS A 60 2.25 14.60 -19.14
C HIS A 60 3.45 13.88 -19.71
N LYS A 61 4.14 14.57 -20.63
CA LYS A 61 5.47 14.19 -21.09
C LYS A 61 6.46 15.04 -20.33
N GLN A 62 7.30 14.43 -19.51
CA GLN A 62 8.37 15.11 -18.80
C GLN A 62 9.71 14.61 -19.30
N LYS A 63 10.64 15.52 -19.45
CA LYS A 63 12.03 15.17 -19.74
C LYS A 63 12.81 15.10 -18.43
N ILE A 64 13.71 14.11 -18.31
CA ILE A 64 14.53 13.96 -17.10
C ILE A 64 15.35 15.22 -16.84
N LYS A 65 15.86 15.84 -17.87
CA LYS A 65 16.61 17.10 -17.74
C LYS A 65 15.81 18.23 -17.11
N GLU A 66 14.48 18.27 -17.30
CA GLU A 66 13.60 19.28 -16.70
C GLU A 66 13.41 19.08 -15.17
N LEU A 67 13.70 17.88 -14.67
CA LEU A 67 13.59 17.52 -13.25
C LEU A 67 14.91 17.67 -12.49
N MET A 68 16.02 17.97 -13.19
CA MET A 68 17.35 18.03 -12.62
C MET A 68 17.95 19.42 -12.85
N GLU A 69 18.60 19.98 -11.83
CA GLU A 69 19.45 21.14 -11.98
C GLU A 69 20.81 20.72 -12.58
N ILE A 70 20.93 20.79 -13.91
CA ILE A 70 22.14 20.41 -14.63
C ILE A 70 22.98 21.66 -14.89
N PRO A 71 24.24 21.73 -14.42
CA PRO A 71 25.14 22.79 -14.79
C PRO A 71 25.34 22.85 -16.32
N ARG A 72 25.36 24.05 -16.91
CA ARG A 72 25.46 24.25 -18.37
C ARG A 72 26.62 23.52 -19.03
N CYS A 73 27.73 23.37 -18.32
CA CYS A 73 28.91 22.64 -18.81
C CYS A 73 28.73 21.13 -18.91
N LEU A 74 27.73 20.57 -18.21
CA LEU A 74 27.43 19.13 -18.19
C LEU A 74 26.22 18.74 -19.03
N ASP A 75 25.48 19.71 -19.56
CA ASP A 75 24.23 19.47 -20.30
C ASP A 75 24.40 18.56 -21.52
N THR A 76 25.54 18.64 -22.20
CA THR A 76 25.86 17.81 -23.37
C THR A 76 26.21 16.37 -23.02
N TYR A 77 26.60 16.09 -21.77
CA TYR A 77 26.97 14.76 -21.30
C TYR A 77 25.82 14.01 -20.63
N VAL A 78 24.72 14.71 -20.35
CA VAL A 78 23.52 14.10 -19.76
C VAL A 78 22.55 13.73 -20.87
N ASN A 79 22.23 12.44 -20.98
CA ASN A 79 21.20 11.98 -21.90
C ASN A 79 19.82 12.42 -21.42
N ASP A 80 19.01 12.92 -22.32
CA ASP A 80 17.63 13.31 -22.03
C ASP A 80 16.69 12.16 -22.40
N TYR A 81 15.92 11.67 -21.42
CA TYR A 81 14.93 10.64 -21.62
C TYR A 81 13.54 11.21 -21.46
N GLN A 82 12.64 10.83 -22.36
CA GLN A 82 11.24 11.19 -22.25
C GLN A 82 10.52 10.22 -21.33
N MET A 83 9.95 10.74 -20.24
CA MET A 83 9.12 9.98 -19.31
C MET A 83 7.65 10.19 -19.64
N HIS A 84 6.90 9.12 -19.71
CA HIS A 84 5.44 9.13 -19.81
C HIS A 84 4.84 8.92 -18.42
N VAL A 85 4.17 9.94 -17.90
CA VAL A 85 3.52 9.90 -16.59
C VAL A 85 2.03 9.64 -16.76
N PHE A 86 1.53 8.60 -16.13
CA PHE A 86 0.12 8.23 -16.15
C PHE A 86 -0.46 8.31 -14.73
N GLU A 87 -1.49 9.11 -14.58
CA GLU A 87 -2.25 9.22 -13.35
C GLU A 87 -3.38 8.18 -13.37
N VAL A 88 -3.12 7.00 -12.84
CA VAL A 88 -4.05 5.86 -12.92
C VAL A 88 -5.39 6.16 -12.26
N GLU A 89 -5.39 6.88 -11.15
CA GLU A 89 -6.62 7.23 -10.40
C GLU A 89 -7.55 8.20 -11.15
N TRP A 90 -7.08 8.86 -12.22
CA TRP A 90 -7.85 9.79 -13.04
C TRP A 90 -8.33 9.18 -14.36
N LEU A 91 -8.13 7.89 -14.56
CA LEU A 91 -8.64 7.20 -15.74
C LEU A 91 -10.18 7.18 -15.72
N THR A 92 -10.76 7.31 -16.91
CA THR A 92 -12.21 7.15 -17.09
C THR A 92 -12.57 5.67 -17.22
N GLU A 93 -13.83 5.32 -16.99
CA GLU A 93 -14.33 3.94 -17.14
C GLU A 93 -14.13 3.44 -18.58
N GLU A 94 -14.31 4.31 -19.59
CA GLU A 94 -14.02 4.00 -20.98
C GLU A 94 -12.54 3.62 -21.17
N GLN A 95 -11.62 4.40 -20.58
CA GLN A 95 -10.18 4.13 -20.66
C GLN A 95 -9.82 2.81 -19.96
N ILE A 96 -10.43 2.53 -18.80
CA ILE A 96 -10.24 1.29 -18.06
C ILE A 96 -10.77 0.10 -18.86
N SER A 97 -11.88 0.25 -19.59
CA SER A 97 -12.46 -0.83 -20.40
C SER A 97 -11.52 -1.34 -21.50
N HIS A 98 -10.57 -0.52 -21.94
CA HIS A 98 -9.60 -0.90 -22.97
C HIS A 98 -8.44 -1.80 -22.42
N PHE A 99 -8.31 -1.93 -21.11
CA PHE A 99 -7.31 -2.86 -20.56
C PHE A 99 -7.81 -4.30 -20.61
N HIS A 100 -6.99 -5.18 -21.17
CA HIS A 100 -7.29 -6.61 -21.28
C HIS A 100 -6.55 -7.48 -20.25
N SER A 101 -5.68 -6.86 -19.44
CA SER A 101 -4.92 -7.53 -18.39
C SER A 101 -5.54 -7.27 -17.01
N ASP A 102 -5.04 -7.98 -15.99
CA ASP A 102 -5.44 -7.78 -14.58
C ASP A 102 -5.20 -6.35 -14.07
N PHE A 103 -4.41 -5.55 -14.83
CA PHE A 103 -4.26 -4.11 -14.54
C PHE A 103 -5.58 -3.35 -14.60
N LYS A 104 -6.57 -3.84 -15.37
CA LYS A 104 -7.92 -3.29 -15.37
C LYS A 104 -8.52 -3.23 -13.97
N VAL A 105 -8.40 -4.31 -13.23
CA VAL A 105 -8.91 -4.43 -11.84
C VAL A 105 -8.17 -3.46 -10.92
N VAL A 106 -6.85 -3.36 -11.07
CA VAL A 106 -6.02 -2.43 -10.29
C VAL A 106 -6.38 -0.97 -10.59
N ALA A 107 -6.53 -0.62 -11.87
CA ALA A 107 -6.90 0.73 -12.28
C ALA A 107 -8.28 1.11 -11.75
N ASN A 108 -9.26 0.21 -11.86
CA ASN A 108 -10.60 0.40 -11.30
C ASN A 108 -10.54 0.66 -9.79
N PHE A 109 -9.79 -0.16 -9.05
CA PHE A 109 -9.58 0.03 -7.60
C PHE A 109 -9.11 1.45 -7.26
N PHE A 110 -8.08 1.97 -7.94
CA PHE A 110 -7.56 3.31 -7.66
C PHE A 110 -8.54 4.42 -8.01
N VAL A 111 -9.26 4.29 -9.13
CA VAL A 111 -10.29 5.25 -9.52
C VAL A 111 -11.43 5.29 -8.50
N GLN A 112 -11.92 4.14 -8.05
CA GLN A 112 -12.98 4.07 -7.04
C GLN A 112 -12.50 4.59 -5.69
N LYS A 113 -11.26 4.26 -5.28
CA LYS A 113 -10.66 4.72 -4.03
C LYS A 113 -10.46 6.24 -4.00
N ARG A 114 -10.16 6.88 -5.15
CA ARG A 114 -10.14 8.34 -5.28
C ARG A 114 -11.55 8.94 -5.14
N LYS A 115 -12.56 8.33 -5.77
CA LYS A 115 -13.96 8.80 -5.69
C LYS A 115 -14.51 8.66 -4.27
N ASN A 116 -14.19 7.57 -3.60
CA ASN A 116 -14.63 7.26 -2.24
C ASN A 116 -13.45 6.72 -1.42
N LYS A 117 -13.02 7.47 -0.41
CA LYS A 117 -11.91 7.08 0.47
C LYS A 117 -12.18 5.79 1.24
N ASP A 118 -13.44 5.52 1.56
CA ASP A 118 -13.90 4.34 2.29
C ASP A 118 -14.33 3.19 1.36
N TYR A 119 -13.98 3.29 0.06
CA TYR A 119 -14.29 2.26 -0.91
C TYR A 119 -13.72 0.90 -0.48
N ILE A 120 -14.61 -0.08 -0.39
CA ILE A 120 -14.28 -1.50 -0.19
C ILE A 120 -14.37 -2.16 -1.56
N PRO A 121 -13.32 -2.85 -2.03
CA PRO A 121 -13.35 -3.52 -3.31
C PRO A 121 -14.45 -4.58 -3.39
N ASP A 122 -15.32 -4.43 -4.38
CA ASP A 122 -16.46 -5.32 -4.66
C ASP A 122 -16.40 -5.88 -6.10
N ASP A 123 -15.27 -5.74 -6.78
CA ASP A 123 -15.07 -6.22 -8.15
C ASP A 123 -14.89 -7.74 -8.16
N PRO A 124 -15.86 -8.52 -8.71
CA PRO A 124 -15.80 -9.97 -8.78
C PRO A 124 -14.97 -10.48 -9.96
N THR A 125 -14.37 -9.58 -10.75
CA THR A 125 -13.58 -9.96 -11.93
C THR A 125 -12.44 -10.89 -11.53
N GLU A 126 -12.34 -12.03 -12.21
CA GLU A 126 -11.29 -13.01 -11.96
C GLU A 126 -9.91 -12.43 -12.29
N ILE A 127 -9.01 -12.53 -11.33
CA ILE A 127 -7.61 -12.12 -11.43
C ILE A 127 -6.78 -13.35 -11.80
N ARG A 128 -6.13 -13.31 -12.95
CA ARG A 128 -5.30 -14.44 -13.45
C ARG A 128 -3.92 -14.49 -12.78
N HIS A 129 -3.37 -13.33 -12.43
CA HIS A 129 -2.04 -13.19 -11.86
C HIS A 129 -2.13 -12.50 -10.47
N VAL A 130 -2.76 -13.19 -9.53
CA VAL A 130 -3.03 -12.69 -8.18
C VAL A 130 -1.76 -12.21 -7.49
N ASP A 131 -0.66 -12.95 -7.64
CA ASP A 131 0.63 -12.63 -7.01
C ASP A 131 1.18 -11.27 -7.45
N GLU A 132 1.08 -10.99 -8.74
CA GLU A 132 1.54 -9.75 -9.35
C GLU A 132 0.64 -8.58 -8.97
N VAL A 133 -0.66 -8.79 -8.95
CA VAL A 133 -1.65 -7.78 -8.54
C VAL A 133 -1.44 -7.41 -7.08
N LEU A 134 -1.29 -8.38 -6.17
CA LEU A 134 -1.06 -8.11 -4.75
C LEU A 134 0.27 -7.38 -4.51
N LYS A 135 1.34 -7.76 -5.21
CA LYS A 135 2.63 -7.04 -5.14
C LYS A 135 2.50 -5.61 -5.65
N LEU A 136 1.79 -5.42 -6.75
CA LEU A 136 1.55 -4.10 -7.32
C LEU A 136 0.76 -3.23 -6.34
N LEU A 137 -0.34 -3.74 -5.78
CA LEU A 137 -1.13 -3.06 -4.77
C LEU A 137 -0.31 -2.70 -3.54
N GLN A 138 0.55 -3.63 -3.06
CA GLN A 138 1.46 -3.36 -1.94
C GLN A 138 2.39 -2.17 -2.23
N VAL A 139 3.02 -2.16 -3.41
CA VAL A 139 3.94 -1.08 -3.81
C VAL A 139 3.20 0.25 -3.96
N MET A 140 2.05 0.23 -4.63
CA MET A 140 1.29 1.45 -4.93
C MET A 140 0.61 2.05 -3.70
N THR A 141 0.11 1.22 -2.78
CA THR A 141 -0.57 1.69 -1.56
C THR A 141 0.37 1.84 -0.36
N GLY A 142 1.53 1.17 -0.37
CA GLY A 142 2.41 1.03 0.78
C GLY A 142 1.86 0.12 1.88
N ASP A 143 0.76 -0.59 1.63
CA ASP A 143 0.08 -1.43 2.62
C ASP A 143 0.67 -2.85 2.62
N ARG A 144 1.39 -3.17 3.71
CA ARG A 144 2.00 -4.49 3.89
C ARG A 144 1.01 -5.63 4.13
N ARG A 145 -0.28 -5.35 4.29
CA ARG A 145 -1.30 -6.39 4.43
C ARG A 145 -1.44 -7.21 3.15
N TYR A 146 -1.28 -6.59 1.98
CA TYR A 146 -1.25 -7.29 0.69
C TYR A 146 -0.11 -8.34 0.63
N GLU A 147 1.08 -8.01 1.16
CA GLU A 147 2.20 -8.96 1.25
C GLU A 147 1.86 -10.15 2.16
N LYS A 148 1.17 -9.91 3.26
CA LYS A 148 0.75 -10.99 4.18
C LYS A 148 -0.25 -11.93 3.53
N ILE A 149 -1.20 -11.41 2.73
CA ILE A 149 -2.14 -12.23 1.95
C ILE A 149 -1.35 -13.10 0.97
N PHE A 150 -0.43 -12.49 0.22
CA PHE A 150 0.42 -13.19 -0.74
C PHE A 150 1.22 -14.33 -0.09
N ARG A 151 1.88 -14.09 1.03
CA ARG A 151 2.75 -15.08 1.68
C ARG A 151 2.01 -16.20 2.39
N LYS A 152 0.86 -15.92 3.00
CA LYS A 152 0.22 -16.84 3.93
C LYS A 152 -1.00 -17.58 3.39
N LYS A 153 -1.76 -16.98 2.48
CA LYS A 153 -3.09 -17.50 2.09
C LYS A 153 -3.50 -17.07 0.68
N LYS A 154 -2.65 -17.28 -0.32
CA LYS A 154 -3.06 -16.98 -1.71
C LYS A 154 -4.11 -17.96 -2.26
N GLU A 155 -4.21 -19.16 -1.69
CA GLU A 155 -5.24 -20.12 -2.05
C GLU A 155 -6.62 -19.55 -1.75
N GLY A 156 -7.51 -19.59 -2.76
CA GLY A 156 -8.86 -19.06 -2.66
C GLY A 156 -8.98 -17.53 -2.80
N VAL A 157 -7.94 -16.85 -3.31
CA VAL A 157 -8.03 -15.45 -3.75
C VAL A 157 -8.06 -15.43 -5.26
N HIS A 158 -9.20 -15.06 -5.84
CA HIS A 158 -9.43 -15.02 -7.28
C HIS A 158 -9.94 -13.66 -7.76
N SER A 159 -10.36 -12.78 -6.84
CA SER A 159 -10.95 -11.48 -7.15
C SER A 159 -10.56 -10.41 -6.12
N MET A 160 -10.92 -9.16 -6.39
CA MET A 160 -10.76 -8.08 -5.40
C MET A 160 -11.71 -8.21 -4.22
N CYS A 161 -12.87 -8.86 -4.40
CA CYS A 161 -13.76 -9.22 -3.30
C CYS A 161 -13.06 -10.12 -2.29
N ASP A 162 -12.38 -11.17 -2.77
CA ASP A 162 -11.63 -12.09 -1.88
C ASP A 162 -10.50 -11.37 -1.15
N VAL A 163 -9.83 -10.43 -1.84
CA VAL A 163 -8.79 -9.59 -1.21
C VAL A 163 -9.38 -8.74 -0.11
N ALA A 164 -10.54 -8.10 -0.34
CA ALA A 164 -11.22 -7.26 0.65
C ALA A 164 -11.64 -8.08 1.87
N GLU A 165 -12.25 -9.24 1.67
CA GLU A 165 -12.63 -10.16 2.75
C GLU A 165 -11.42 -10.58 3.60
N ARG A 166 -10.29 -10.89 2.96
CA ARG A 166 -9.05 -11.22 3.69
C ARG A 166 -8.51 -10.05 4.51
N LEU A 167 -8.57 -8.84 3.97
CA LEU A 167 -8.15 -7.64 4.70
C LEU A 167 -9.05 -7.37 5.91
N GLU A 168 -10.35 -7.58 5.76
CA GLU A 168 -11.34 -7.45 6.84
C GLU A 168 -11.07 -8.48 7.94
N GLN A 169 -10.94 -9.76 7.60
CA GLN A 169 -10.60 -10.84 8.55
C GLN A 169 -9.31 -10.53 9.33
N MET A 170 -8.30 -9.99 8.65
CA MET A 170 -7.05 -9.58 9.31
C MET A 170 -7.27 -8.40 10.26
N GLY A 171 -8.15 -7.46 9.91
CA GLY A 171 -8.53 -6.34 10.75
C GLY A 171 -9.24 -6.80 12.02
N ILE A 172 -10.25 -7.67 11.88
CA ILE A 172 -11.02 -8.26 12.98
C ILE A 172 -10.09 -9.04 13.93
N ALA A 173 -9.24 -9.92 13.38
CA ALA A 173 -8.31 -10.71 14.19
C ALA A 173 -7.36 -9.83 15.00
N LYS A 174 -6.83 -8.75 14.38
CA LYS A 174 -5.98 -7.79 15.07
C LYS A 174 -6.74 -7.01 16.15
N GLY A 175 -7.96 -6.59 15.86
CA GLY A 175 -8.82 -5.89 16.83
C GLY A 175 -9.11 -6.76 18.07
N ILE A 176 -9.43 -8.04 17.87
CA ILE A 176 -9.65 -9.00 18.97
C ILE A 176 -8.37 -9.18 19.81
N GLU A 177 -7.21 -9.31 19.17
CA GLU A 177 -5.92 -9.46 19.86
C GLU A 177 -5.60 -8.24 20.72
N ILE A 178 -5.77 -7.03 20.17
CA ILE A 178 -5.56 -5.77 20.89
C ILE A 178 -6.53 -5.68 22.07
N GLY A 179 -7.84 -5.81 21.84
CA GLY A 179 -8.85 -5.71 22.90
C GLY A 179 -8.65 -6.73 24.02
N ARG A 180 -8.22 -7.96 23.68
CA ARG A 180 -7.89 -9.00 24.69
C ARG A 180 -6.65 -8.61 25.50
N SER A 181 -5.63 -8.03 24.87
CA SER A 181 -4.41 -7.59 25.54
C SER A 181 -4.68 -6.41 26.48
N GLU A 182 -5.44 -5.43 26.01
CA GLU A 182 -5.84 -4.25 26.77
C GLU A 182 -6.71 -4.66 27.96
N GLY A 183 -7.80 -5.38 27.73
CA GLY A 183 -8.68 -5.85 28.81
C GLY A 183 -7.99 -6.72 29.85
N ARG A 184 -6.99 -7.55 29.43
CA ARG A 184 -6.18 -8.28 30.41
C ARG A 184 -5.31 -7.37 31.27
N THR A 185 -4.78 -6.29 30.68
CA THR A 185 -3.93 -5.33 31.39
C THR A 185 -4.77 -4.49 32.35
N GLU A 186 -5.90 -3.98 31.89
CA GLU A 186 -6.87 -3.22 32.69
C GLU A 186 -7.39 -4.07 33.87
N GLY A 187 -7.87 -5.29 33.60
CA GLY A 187 -8.37 -6.16 34.64
C GLY A 187 -7.31 -6.56 35.69
N LYS A 188 -6.01 -6.62 35.29
CA LYS A 188 -4.93 -6.78 36.29
C LYS A 188 -4.74 -5.56 37.18
N ILE A 189 -4.86 -4.37 36.62
CA ILE A 189 -4.73 -3.12 37.37
C ILE A 189 -5.91 -2.98 38.33
N GLU A 190 -7.13 -3.14 37.81
CA GLU A 190 -8.36 -3.09 38.60
C GLU A 190 -8.35 -4.11 39.72
N GLY A 191 -8.06 -5.39 39.45
CA GLY A 191 -8.00 -6.41 40.47
C GLY A 191 -6.93 -6.18 41.54
N LYS A 192 -5.78 -5.54 41.17
CA LYS A 192 -4.79 -5.12 42.18
C LYS A 192 -5.33 -3.99 43.08
N ILE A 193 -6.03 -3.02 42.50
CA ILE A 193 -6.63 -1.89 43.27
C ILE A 193 -7.73 -2.43 44.18
N GLU A 194 -8.62 -3.27 43.70
CA GLU A 194 -9.67 -3.92 44.48
C GLU A 194 -9.09 -4.76 45.65
N GLY A 195 -8.04 -5.51 45.36
CA GLY A 195 -7.32 -6.27 46.40
C GLY A 195 -6.71 -5.35 47.46
N LYS A 196 -6.12 -4.22 47.07
CA LYS A 196 -5.59 -3.21 48.01
C LYS A 196 -6.72 -2.55 48.85
N ILE A 197 -7.86 -2.25 48.25
CA ILE A 197 -9.04 -1.71 48.92
C ILE A 197 -9.56 -2.72 49.99
N LEU A 198 -9.63 -4.01 49.63
CA LEU A 198 -10.05 -5.03 50.55
C LEU A 198 -9.12 -5.14 51.78
N VAL A 199 -7.80 -5.11 51.56
CA VAL A 199 -6.80 -5.10 52.65
C VAL A 199 -6.92 -3.83 53.49
N TYR A 200 -7.08 -2.66 52.88
CA TYR A 200 -7.30 -1.40 53.55
C TYR A 200 -8.51 -1.48 54.49
N ARG A 201 -9.66 -1.93 53.99
CA ARG A 201 -10.89 -2.06 54.79
C ARG A 201 -10.70 -3.02 55.98
N ASN A 202 -9.95 -4.11 55.79
CA ASN A 202 -9.64 -5.01 56.86
C ASN A 202 -8.75 -4.36 57.95
N LEU A 203 -7.71 -3.62 57.57
CA LEU A 203 -6.84 -2.89 58.50
C LEU A 203 -7.63 -1.86 59.31
N CYS A 204 -8.50 -1.08 58.70
CA CYS A 204 -9.38 -0.12 59.41
C CYS A 204 -10.31 -0.85 60.40
N ARG A 205 -10.83 -2.03 60.04
CA ARG A 205 -11.67 -2.85 60.91
C ARG A 205 -10.90 -3.36 62.14
N GLU A 206 -9.62 -3.67 61.99
CA GLU A 206 -8.71 -4.07 63.07
C GLU A 206 -8.23 -2.89 63.97
N GLY A 207 -8.67 -1.62 63.63
CA GLY A 207 -8.38 -0.46 64.47
C GLY A 207 -7.17 0.39 64.01
N PHE A 208 -6.62 0.12 62.81
CA PHE A 208 -5.57 0.97 62.27
C PHE A 208 -6.15 2.31 61.83
N ASP A 209 -5.36 3.38 61.96
CA ASP A 209 -5.72 4.71 61.44
C ASP A 209 -5.77 4.68 59.91
N GLU A 210 -6.70 5.43 59.33
CA GLU A 210 -6.94 5.46 57.86
C GLU A 210 -5.69 5.86 57.05
N LYS A 211 -4.88 6.82 57.60
CA LYS A 211 -3.64 7.24 56.94
C LYS A 211 -2.59 6.15 56.95
N GLU A 212 -2.51 5.40 58.06
CA GLU A 212 -1.57 4.30 58.21
C GLU A 212 -2.00 3.09 57.36
N ALA A 213 -3.28 2.75 57.35
CA ALA A 213 -3.85 1.70 56.51
C ALA A 213 -3.63 2.00 55.02
N ARG A 214 -3.84 3.27 54.58
CA ARG A 214 -3.59 3.69 53.19
C ARG A 214 -2.12 3.56 52.84
N ARG A 215 -1.22 3.97 53.73
CA ARG A 215 0.23 3.85 53.55
C ARG A 215 0.68 2.37 53.41
N LEU A 216 0.16 1.53 54.27
CA LEU A 216 0.51 0.09 54.28
C LEU A 216 0.01 -0.64 53.03
N THR A 217 -1.11 -0.24 52.46
CA THR A 217 -1.67 -0.82 51.24
C THR A 217 -1.12 -0.17 49.96
N GLU A 218 -0.35 0.91 50.07
CA GLU A 218 0.12 1.71 48.94
C GLU A 218 -1.04 2.07 47.97
N LEU A 219 -2.18 2.47 48.56
CA LEU A 219 -3.37 2.80 47.79
C LEU A 219 -3.20 4.25 47.28
N PRO A 220 -3.39 4.50 45.95
CA PRO A 220 -3.34 5.83 45.37
C PRO A 220 -4.36 6.78 46.05
N GLU A 221 -4.03 8.06 46.15
CA GLU A 221 -4.89 9.06 46.83
C GLU A 221 -6.20 9.33 46.05
N ASP A 222 -6.19 9.14 44.75
CA ASP A 222 -7.29 9.36 43.83
C ASP A 222 -8.32 8.23 43.80
N VAL A 223 -8.04 7.12 44.48
CA VAL A 223 -8.98 5.99 44.54
C VAL A 223 -10.10 6.29 45.55
N SER A 224 -11.33 6.36 45.00
CA SER A 224 -12.54 6.49 45.82
C SER A 224 -12.77 5.21 46.65
N LEU A 225 -12.96 5.39 47.96
CA LEU A 225 -13.20 4.30 48.91
C LEU A 225 -14.69 4.10 49.19
N GLU A 226 -15.54 4.94 48.57
CA GLU A 226 -17.00 4.87 48.71
C GLU A 226 -17.57 3.73 47.83
N GLN A 227 -17.81 2.61 48.44
CA GLN A 227 -18.87 1.64 48.12
C GLN A 227 -19.29 0.88 49.38
#